data_3437c24384ca3895d50f1103ea05c6d8
#
_entry.id   3437c24384ca3895d50f1103ea05c6d8
#
_cell.length_a   1.000
_cell.length_b   1.000
_cell.length_c   1.000
_cell.angle_alpha   90.00
_cell.angle_beta   90.00
_cell.angle_gamma   90.00
#
_symmetry.space_group_name_H-M   'P 1'
#
loop_
_entity.id
_entity.type
_entity.pdbx_description
1 polymer ?
#
loop_
_entity_poly.entity_id
_entity_poly.type
_entity_poly.pdbx_seq_one_letter_code
_entity_poly.pdbx_strand_id
1 'polypeptide(L)'
;VYLVDLFKKYFEVYIGDRNNWVLATYKNIISIKMPSYSSAEYIETLISFIDNQKIDYVLTLSDVEVVILSKNKDIIESIGCTLIGLPYEKALICLDKYLFYEYLKANGLATPLTYININKLKWDLSLGKIIYPIIAKDRWGMGSRGLSILHSDDELDMYYNINNVSFPSFLGEVRDKKRGIIFQELLSSNEYGMDIINDLNGNYQLCVIKKKIEMRGGETDVAEIVSFPEAENLAQKLSILFQHRGNMDCDFIEIRGELYVIDMNPRFGGGYMFTEAAGINVPKLFSEWINHQQNSSMNIEHLGSKYRKITS
;
A
#
# COMPACT_ATOMS: atom_id res chain seq x y z
N VAL A 1 -3.58 -4.67 16.02
CA VAL A 1 -4.12 -5.74 16.90
C VAL A 1 -4.89 -6.75 16.05
N TYR A 2 -5.93 -6.36 15.34
CA TYR A 2 -6.83 -7.24 14.60
C TYR A 2 -6.12 -8.26 13.68
N LEU A 3 -5.19 -7.83 12.82
CA LEU A 3 -4.50 -8.71 11.88
C LEU A 3 -3.64 -9.77 12.61
N VAL A 4 -2.99 -9.38 13.70
CA VAL A 4 -2.20 -10.30 14.54
C VAL A 4 -3.09 -11.40 15.11
N ASP A 5 -4.28 -11.07 15.59
CA ASP A 5 -5.23 -12.05 16.13
C ASP A 5 -5.74 -13.02 15.06
N LEU A 6 -5.82 -12.57 13.80
CA LEU A 6 -6.16 -13.45 12.69
C LEU A 6 -5.02 -14.43 12.36
N PHE A 7 -3.77 -13.94 12.28
CA PHE A 7 -2.62 -14.79 12.02
C PHE A 7 -2.38 -15.81 13.11
N LYS A 8 -2.58 -15.46 14.39
CA LYS A 8 -2.44 -16.39 15.53
C LYS A 8 -3.34 -17.61 15.48
N LYS A 9 -4.40 -17.59 14.70
CA LYS A 9 -5.27 -18.77 14.51
C LYS A 9 -4.60 -19.87 13.71
N TYR A 10 -3.55 -19.56 12.94
CA TYR A 10 -2.92 -20.47 11.99
C TYR A 10 -1.40 -20.55 12.14
N PHE A 11 -0.77 -19.56 12.81
CA PHE A 11 0.68 -19.42 12.90
C PHE A 11 1.13 -19.09 14.32
N GLU A 12 2.35 -19.46 14.66
CA GLU A 12 3.09 -18.82 15.73
C GLU A 12 3.55 -17.45 15.23
N VAL A 13 3.13 -16.38 15.93
CA VAL A 13 3.33 -15.01 15.47
C VAL A 13 4.37 -14.31 16.34
N TYR A 14 5.32 -13.64 15.70
CA TYR A 14 6.32 -12.77 16.29
C TYR A 14 6.08 -11.33 15.83
N ILE A 15 6.43 -10.34 16.65
CA ILE A 15 6.20 -8.93 16.33
C ILE A 15 7.48 -8.14 16.50
N GLY A 16 7.86 -7.38 15.44
CA GLY A 16 8.88 -6.35 15.49
C GLY A 16 8.24 -4.97 15.41
N ASP A 17 8.55 -4.07 16.34
CA ASP A 17 8.15 -2.68 16.26
C ASP A 17 9.17 -1.77 16.93
N ARG A 18 9.30 -0.53 16.44
CA ARG A 18 10.16 0.49 17.04
C ARG A 18 9.60 1.00 18.37
N ASN A 19 8.29 0.95 18.51
CA ASN A 19 7.59 1.55 19.64
C ASN A 19 7.29 0.51 20.73
N ASN A 20 7.95 0.63 21.87
CA ASN A 20 7.70 -0.23 23.03
C ASN A 20 6.24 -0.26 23.46
N TRP A 21 5.49 0.81 23.21
CA TRP A 21 4.09 0.90 23.54
C TRP A 21 3.24 -0.08 22.71
N VAL A 22 3.55 -0.17 21.41
CA VAL A 22 2.92 -1.16 20.52
C VAL A 22 3.25 -2.57 21.00
N LEU A 23 4.53 -2.86 21.27
CA LEU A 23 4.97 -4.17 21.77
C LEU A 23 4.28 -4.55 23.08
N ALA A 24 4.09 -3.59 24.00
CA ALA A 24 3.40 -3.83 25.27
C ALA A 24 1.91 -4.22 25.13
N THR A 25 1.28 -3.90 23.98
CA THR A 25 -0.10 -4.29 23.68
C THR A 25 -0.22 -5.80 23.46
N TYR A 26 0.87 -6.47 23.07
CA TYR A 26 0.89 -7.89 22.71
C TYR A 26 1.60 -8.74 23.77
N LYS A 27 1.11 -8.70 25.03
CA LYS A 27 1.76 -9.30 26.21
C LYS A 27 2.13 -10.79 26.11
N ASN A 28 1.47 -11.54 25.23
CA ASN A 28 1.66 -12.99 25.09
C ASN A 28 2.27 -13.36 23.71
N ILE A 29 2.97 -12.42 23.08
CA ILE A 29 3.64 -12.64 21.79
C ILE A 29 5.11 -12.30 21.96
N ILE A 30 5.99 -13.17 21.46
CA ILE A 30 7.42 -12.89 21.42
C ILE A 30 7.63 -11.69 20.52
N SER A 31 8.27 -10.65 21.02
CA SER A 31 8.43 -9.39 20.31
C SER A 31 9.85 -8.85 20.41
N ILE A 32 10.25 -8.11 19.37
CA ILE A 32 11.54 -7.42 19.32
C ILE A 32 11.36 -5.93 19.14
N LYS A 33 12.13 -5.14 19.87
CA LYS A 33 12.25 -3.71 19.64
C LYS A 33 13.16 -3.46 18.44
N MET A 34 12.57 -2.95 17.35
CA MET A 34 13.32 -2.63 16.14
C MET A 34 14.00 -1.25 16.23
N PRO A 35 15.20 -1.10 15.64
CA PRO A 35 15.81 0.21 15.44
C PRO A 35 15.00 1.08 14.46
N SER A 36 15.42 2.32 14.24
CA SER A 36 14.86 3.16 13.18
C SER A 36 15.17 2.60 11.81
N TYR A 37 14.31 2.80 10.83
CA TYR A 37 14.56 2.48 9.40
C TYR A 37 15.84 3.11 8.84
N SER A 38 16.30 4.24 9.41
CA SER A 38 17.55 4.91 9.03
C SER A 38 18.77 4.37 9.75
N SER A 39 18.62 3.46 10.72
CA SER A 39 19.76 2.85 11.43
C SER A 39 20.43 1.80 10.56
N ALA A 40 21.76 1.80 10.55
CA ALA A 40 22.53 0.74 9.91
C ALA A 40 22.29 -0.64 10.56
N GLU A 41 21.88 -0.66 11.83
CA GLU A 41 21.60 -1.88 12.60
C GLU A 41 20.24 -2.51 12.27
N TYR A 42 19.38 -1.82 11.47
CA TYR A 42 18.00 -2.26 11.26
C TYR A 42 17.92 -3.68 10.68
N ILE A 43 18.62 -3.91 9.57
CA ILE A 43 18.61 -5.21 8.89
C ILE A 43 19.33 -6.28 9.71
N GLU A 44 20.46 -5.94 10.32
CA GLU A 44 21.21 -6.88 11.16
C GLU A 44 20.36 -7.36 12.34
N THR A 45 19.65 -6.44 13.01
CA THR A 45 18.76 -6.76 14.11
C THR A 45 17.63 -7.70 13.64
N LEU A 46 17.00 -7.41 12.49
CA LEU A 46 15.95 -8.24 11.93
C LEU A 46 16.44 -9.64 11.59
N ILE A 47 17.55 -9.75 10.86
CA ILE A 47 18.16 -11.02 10.44
C ILE A 47 18.52 -11.87 11.66
N SER A 48 19.17 -11.27 12.67
CA SER A 48 19.53 -11.97 13.91
C SER A 48 18.28 -12.50 14.63
N PHE A 49 17.20 -11.74 14.66
CA PHE A 49 15.96 -12.18 15.27
C PHE A 49 15.30 -13.31 14.49
N ILE A 50 15.20 -13.19 13.17
CA ILE A 50 14.66 -14.23 12.28
C ILE A 50 15.44 -15.55 12.48
N ASP A 51 16.76 -15.50 12.45
CA ASP A 51 17.59 -16.69 12.58
C ASP A 51 17.51 -17.32 13.97
N ASN A 52 17.53 -16.51 15.03
CA ASN A 52 17.44 -17.00 16.42
C ASN A 52 16.08 -17.64 16.72
N GLN A 53 14.98 -17.09 16.18
CA GLN A 53 13.64 -17.60 16.38
C GLN A 53 13.19 -18.63 15.32
N LYS A 54 14.03 -18.88 14.30
CA LYS A 54 13.74 -19.79 13.16
C LYS A 54 12.41 -19.43 12.48
N ILE A 55 12.26 -18.15 12.15
CA ILE A 55 11.04 -17.61 11.52
C ILE A 55 11.01 -18.00 10.04
N ASP A 56 9.95 -18.68 9.61
CA ASP A 56 9.77 -19.16 8.25
C ASP A 56 9.33 -18.08 7.27
N TYR A 57 8.53 -17.11 7.74
CA TYR A 57 7.92 -16.08 6.90
C TYR A 57 7.98 -14.71 7.58
N VAL A 58 8.32 -13.69 6.80
CA VAL A 58 8.30 -12.30 7.26
C VAL A 58 7.44 -11.44 6.33
N LEU A 59 6.62 -10.59 6.91
CA LEU A 59 5.84 -9.56 6.21
C LEU A 59 5.90 -8.24 7.00
N THR A 60 5.56 -7.14 6.35
CA THR A 60 5.47 -5.83 7.01
C THR A 60 4.14 -5.13 6.71
N LEU A 61 3.74 -4.21 7.58
CA LEU A 61 2.58 -3.34 7.43
C LEU A 61 2.98 -1.88 7.13
N SER A 62 4.27 -1.63 6.87
CA SER A 62 4.81 -0.30 6.60
C SER A 62 5.33 -0.20 5.16
N ASP A 63 4.86 0.78 4.39
CA ASP A 63 5.26 1.01 3.00
C ASP A 63 6.76 1.28 2.85
N VAL A 64 7.37 1.96 3.84
CA VAL A 64 8.83 2.19 3.91
C VAL A 64 9.57 0.88 4.12
N GLU A 65 9.09 0.06 5.04
CA GLU A 65 9.71 -1.20 5.40
C GLU A 65 9.60 -2.23 4.27
N VAL A 66 8.51 -2.19 3.48
CA VAL A 66 8.39 -2.99 2.25
C VAL A 66 9.61 -2.77 1.35
N VAL A 67 10.03 -1.52 1.12
CA VAL A 67 11.20 -1.22 0.28
C VAL A 67 12.48 -1.75 0.90
N ILE A 68 12.67 -1.56 2.21
CA ILE A 68 13.86 -2.01 2.94
C ILE A 68 13.98 -3.54 2.91
N LEU A 69 12.88 -4.25 3.21
CA LEU A 69 12.88 -5.72 3.20
C LEU A 69 13.07 -6.27 1.79
N SER A 70 12.41 -5.69 0.79
CA SER A 70 12.57 -6.11 -0.62
C SER A 70 14.01 -5.92 -1.12
N LYS A 71 14.69 -4.84 -0.70
CA LYS A 71 16.11 -4.62 -1.01
C LYS A 71 17.03 -5.70 -0.41
N ASN A 72 16.65 -6.24 0.73
CA ASN A 72 17.42 -7.24 1.48
C ASN A 72 16.84 -8.66 1.36
N LYS A 73 15.98 -8.89 0.36
CA LYS A 73 15.30 -10.18 0.16
C LYS A 73 16.27 -11.36 0.12
N ASP A 74 17.34 -11.25 -0.65
CA ASP A 74 18.30 -12.37 -0.84
C ASP A 74 18.95 -12.79 0.48
N ILE A 75 19.28 -11.83 1.35
CA ILE A 75 19.84 -12.10 2.69
C ILE A 75 18.77 -12.78 3.55
N ILE A 76 17.52 -12.27 3.56
CA ILE A 76 16.41 -12.84 4.32
C ILE A 76 16.13 -14.29 3.87
N GLU A 77 16.06 -14.51 2.56
CA GLU A 77 15.77 -15.85 2.03
C GLU A 77 16.96 -16.82 2.18
N SER A 78 18.20 -16.33 2.24
CA SER A 78 19.40 -17.17 2.47
C SER A 78 19.45 -17.83 3.85
N ILE A 79 18.75 -17.29 4.85
CA ILE A 79 18.64 -17.87 6.20
C ILE A 79 17.38 -18.74 6.39
N GLY A 80 16.69 -19.04 5.27
CA GLY A 80 15.49 -19.91 5.27
C GLY A 80 14.17 -19.20 5.52
N CYS A 81 14.14 -17.86 5.63
CA CYS A 81 12.91 -17.10 5.83
C CYS A 81 12.38 -16.56 4.51
N THR A 82 11.12 -16.80 4.19
CA THR A 82 10.48 -16.28 2.98
C THR A 82 9.91 -14.88 3.20
N LEU A 83 10.31 -13.92 2.36
CA LEU A 83 9.70 -12.58 2.37
C LEU A 83 8.35 -12.60 1.64
N ILE A 84 7.28 -12.26 2.35
CA ILE A 84 5.97 -11.94 1.76
C ILE A 84 5.97 -10.46 1.39
N GLY A 85 6.20 -10.19 0.12
CA GLY A 85 6.39 -8.84 -0.42
C GLY A 85 6.48 -8.88 -1.94
N LEU A 86 7.29 -8.01 -2.53
CA LEU A 86 7.43 -7.88 -3.97
C LEU A 86 8.90 -7.58 -4.36
N PRO A 87 9.27 -7.63 -5.66
CA PRO A 87 10.59 -7.24 -6.13
C PRO A 87 10.94 -5.80 -5.74
N TYR A 88 12.21 -5.55 -5.43
CA TYR A 88 12.69 -4.25 -4.90
C TYR A 88 12.31 -3.06 -5.79
N GLU A 89 12.48 -3.19 -7.12
CA GLU A 89 12.15 -2.13 -8.08
C GLU A 89 10.65 -1.80 -8.04
N LYS A 90 9.80 -2.81 -7.82
CA LYS A 90 8.35 -2.64 -7.70
C LYS A 90 7.97 -1.99 -6.37
N ALA A 91 8.69 -2.34 -5.30
CA ALA A 91 8.52 -1.70 -3.99
C ALA A 91 8.84 -0.19 -4.05
N LEU A 92 9.91 0.18 -4.75
CA LEU A 92 10.26 1.59 -4.99
C LEU A 92 9.17 2.33 -5.78
N ILE A 93 8.61 1.69 -6.81
CA ILE A 93 7.52 2.26 -7.60
C ILE A 93 6.29 2.50 -6.72
N CYS A 94 5.88 1.56 -5.88
CA CYS A 94 4.74 1.74 -4.99
C CYS A 94 4.95 2.87 -3.98
N LEU A 95 6.16 3.02 -3.43
CA LEU A 95 6.45 4.08 -2.45
C LEU A 95 6.47 5.48 -3.09
N ASP A 96 6.94 5.60 -4.33
CA ASP A 96 7.17 6.87 -5.02
C ASP A 96 6.02 7.19 -5.95
N LYS A 97 5.12 8.08 -5.54
CA LYS A 97 3.89 8.42 -6.29
C LYS A 97 4.13 8.94 -7.71
N TYR A 98 5.30 9.55 -7.97
CA TYR A 98 5.63 9.98 -9.32
C TYR A 98 6.15 8.82 -10.19
N LEU A 99 7.00 7.96 -9.65
CA LEU A 99 7.42 6.73 -10.35
C LEU A 99 6.22 5.81 -10.59
N PHE A 100 5.29 5.72 -9.65
CA PHE A 100 4.05 4.97 -9.80
C PHE A 100 3.21 5.48 -10.98
N TYR A 101 2.98 6.79 -11.05
CA TYR A 101 2.30 7.42 -12.19
C TYR A 101 2.98 7.09 -13.52
N GLU A 102 4.29 7.30 -13.64
CA GLU A 102 5.04 7.04 -14.87
C GLU A 102 4.97 5.55 -15.24
N TYR A 103 5.06 4.65 -14.26
CA TYR A 103 5.01 3.22 -14.47
C TYR A 103 3.64 2.74 -14.97
N LEU A 104 2.55 3.19 -14.34
CA LEU A 104 1.19 2.84 -14.78
C LEU A 104 0.92 3.36 -16.19
N LYS A 105 1.26 4.61 -16.46
CA LYS A 105 1.11 5.23 -17.78
C LYS A 105 1.88 4.47 -18.87
N ALA A 106 3.13 4.09 -18.58
CA ALA A 106 3.96 3.31 -19.51
C ALA A 106 3.36 1.92 -19.82
N ASN A 107 2.54 1.38 -18.91
CA ASN A 107 1.83 0.10 -19.06
C ASN A 107 0.38 0.25 -19.54
N GLY A 108 -0.03 1.45 -19.99
CA GLY A 108 -1.36 1.71 -20.54
C GLY A 108 -2.49 1.65 -19.51
N LEU A 109 -2.18 1.90 -18.24
CA LEU A 109 -3.18 1.98 -17.16
C LEU A 109 -3.49 3.43 -16.84
N ALA A 110 -4.78 3.74 -16.65
CA ALA A 110 -5.21 5.07 -16.28
C ALA A 110 -4.83 5.38 -14.83
N THR A 111 -4.33 6.59 -14.62
CA THR A 111 -3.94 7.16 -13.33
C THR A 111 -4.04 8.67 -13.42
N PRO A 112 -4.34 9.41 -12.34
CA PRO A 112 -4.45 10.86 -12.39
C PRO A 112 -3.18 11.52 -12.90
N LEU A 113 -3.29 12.54 -13.76
CA LEU A 113 -2.13 13.30 -14.23
C LEU A 113 -1.31 13.80 -13.04
N THR A 114 -0.01 13.49 -13.04
CA THR A 114 0.87 13.78 -11.92
C THR A 114 2.13 14.50 -12.37
N TYR A 115 2.52 15.56 -11.66
CA TYR A 115 3.63 16.45 -11.99
C TYR A 115 4.58 16.61 -10.81
N ILE A 116 5.90 16.67 -11.11
CA ILE A 116 6.95 17.08 -10.18
C ILE A 116 7.62 18.38 -10.63
N ASN A 117 7.32 18.85 -11.83
CA ASN A 117 7.84 20.09 -12.41
C ASN A 117 6.73 21.12 -12.48
N ILE A 118 6.84 22.16 -11.66
CA ILE A 118 5.82 23.22 -11.59
C ILE A 118 5.65 23.99 -12.90
N ASN A 119 6.71 24.17 -13.68
CA ASN A 119 6.62 24.88 -14.96
C ASN A 119 5.83 24.06 -15.98
N LYS A 120 6.03 22.73 -16.00
CA LYS A 120 5.24 21.82 -16.82
C LYS A 120 3.77 21.81 -16.41
N LEU A 121 3.50 21.79 -15.09
CA LEU A 121 2.13 21.88 -14.56
C LEU A 121 1.46 23.20 -15.01
N LYS A 122 2.10 24.34 -14.80
CA LYS A 122 1.56 25.65 -15.20
C LYS A 122 1.30 25.73 -16.71
N TRP A 123 2.20 25.17 -17.51
CA TRP A 123 2.00 25.07 -18.95
C TRP A 123 0.77 24.24 -19.30
N ASP A 124 0.59 23.06 -18.72
CA ASP A 124 -0.57 22.21 -18.99
C ASP A 124 -1.87 22.77 -18.42
N LEU A 125 -1.83 23.53 -17.30
CA LEU A 125 -2.96 24.34 -16.79
C LEU A 125 -3.37 25.43 -17.81
N SER A 126 -2.41 26.17 -18.36
CA SER A 126 -2.69 27.23 -19.36
C SER A 126 -3.29 26.68 -20.66
N LEU A 127 -3.04 25.43 -20.97
CA LEU A 127 -3.62 24.72 -22.12
C LEU A 127 -4.95 24.00 -21.84
N GLY A 128 -5.43 24.07 -20.58
CA GLY A 128 -6.63 23.35 -20.15
C GLY A 128 -6.52 21.82 -20.15
N LYS A 129 -5.29 21.26 -20.18
CA LYS A 129 -5.07 19.81 -20.08
C LYS A 129 -5.30 19.29 -18.68
N ILE A 130 -5.11 20.10 -17.68
CA ILE A 130 -5.46 19.91 -16.29
C ILE A 130 -6.13 21.20 -15.82
N ILE A 131 -7.06 21.11 -14.90
CA ILE A 131 -7.81 22.26 -14.38
C ILE A 131 -7.80 22.26 -12.86
N TYR A 132 -7.97 23.43 -12.27
CA TYR A 132 -8.21 23.55 -10.83
C TYR A 132 -9.59 23.02 -10.43
N PRO A 133 -9.76 22.50 -9.20
CA PRO A 133 -8.72 22.32 -8.18
C PRO A 133 -7.79 21.14 -8.46
N ILE A 134 -6.53 21.24 -7.97
CA ILE A 134 -5.53 20.19 -8.04
C ILE A 134 -5.08 19.77 -6.62
N ILE A 135 -4.51 18.59 -6.49
CA ILE A 135 -3.93 18.10 -5.24
C ILE A 135 -2.43 18.39 -5.24
N ALA A 136 -1.92 18.97 -4.13
CA ALA A 136 -0.50 19.00 -3.81
C ALA A 136 -0.25 18.07 -2.61
N LYS A 137 0.76 17.21 -2.69
CA LYS A 137 1.10 16.25 -1.62
C LYS A 137 2.56 15.84 -1.66
N ASP A 138 3.00 15.21 -0.56
CA ASP A 138 4.32 14.64 -0.46
C ASP A 138 4.45 13.42 -1.39
N ARG A 139 5.53 13.39 -2.19
CA ARG A 139 5.82 12.33 -3.17
C ARG A 139 5.93 10.95 -2.51
N TRP A 140 6.48 10.89 -1.29
CA TRP A 140 6.65 9.66 -0.49
C TRP A 140 5.78 9.66 0.77
N GLY A 141 4.79 10.55 0.82
CA GLY A 141 3.88 10.68 1.97
C GLY A 141 2.89 9.51 2.07
N MET A 142 2.49 9.20 3.30
CA MET A 142 1.54 8.14 3.63
C MET A 142 0.37 8.72 4.43
N GLY A 143 -0.82 8.09 4.33
CA GLY A 143 -1.99 8.42 5.14
C GLY A 143 -2.47 9.86 4.95
N SER A 144 -2.49 10.35 3.71
CA SER A 144 -2.96 11.71 3.35
C SER A 144 -2.22 12.87 4.05
N ARG A 145 -1.06 12.63 4.66
CA ARG A 145 -0.26 13.68 5.31
C ARG A 145 0.29 14.64 4.28
N GLY A 146 0.23 15.94 4.60
CA GLY A 146 0.73 17.00 3.70
C GLY A 146 -0.10 17.20 2.44
N LEU A 147 -1.32 16.63 2.37
CA LEU A 147 -2.23 16.84 1.25
C LEU A 147 -2.89 18.22 1.37
N SER A 148 -2.86 18.98 0.28
CA SER A 148 -3.55 20.26 0.12
C SER A 148 -4.29 20.29 -1.21
N ILE A 149 -5.46 20.89 -1.23
CA ILE A 149 -6.22 21.15 -2.46
C ILE A 149 -5.97 22.61 -2.83
N LEU A 150 -5.52 22.86 -4.05
CA LEU A 150 -5.18 24.16 -4.56
C LEU A 150 -6.18 24.58 -5.64
N HIS A 151 -6.68 25.81 -5.56
CA HIS A 151 -7.76 26.31 -6.41
C HIS A 151 -7.32 27.37 -7.42
N SER A 152 -6.07 27.85 -7.34
CA SER A 152 -5.56 28.91 -8.20
C SER A 152 -4.04 28.88 -8.35
N ASP A 153 -3.53 29.64 -9.32
CA ASP A 153 -2.10 29.85 -9.53
C ASP A 153 -1.43 30.51 -8.30
N ASP A 154 -2.14 31.44 -7.62
CA ASP A 154 -1.61 32.08 -6.42
C ASP A 154 -1.43 31.06 -5.27
N GLU A 155 -2.41 30.19 -5.05
CA GLU A 155 -2.31 29.13 -4.06
C GLU A 155 -1.21 28.12 -4.42
N LEU A 156 -1.07 27.78 -5.70
CA LEU A 156 0.00 26.92 -6.20
C LEU A 156 1.38 27.53 -5.93
N ASP A 157 1.58 28.81 -6.25
CA ASP A 157 2.84 29.50 -6.03
C ASP A 157 3.17 29.63 -4.55
N MET A 158 2.18 29.98 -3.74
CA MET A 158 2.34 30.05 -2.29
C MET A 158 2.73 28.68 -1.73
N TYR A 159 2.00 27.62 -2.07
CA TYR A 159 2.30 26.27 -1.61
C TYR A 159 3.71 25.83 -2.00
N TYR A 160 4.08 26.01 -3.26
CA TYR A 160 5.39 25.62 -3.77
C TYR A 160 6.54 26.37 -3.10
N ASN A 161 6.36 27.65 -2.78
CA ASN A 161 7.41 28.48 -2.16
C ASN A 161 7.66 28.11 -0.70
N ILE A 162 6.61 27.81 0.08
CA ILE A 162 6.74 27.57 1.52
C ILE A 162 7.02 26.10 1.87
N ASN A 163 6.60 25.14 1.04
CA ASN A 163 6.73 23.72 1.35
C ASN A 163 8.04 23.13 0.80
N ASN A 164 8.64 22.27 1.62
CA ASN A 164 9.80 21.45 1.27
C ASN A 164 9.57 20.04 1.85
N VAL A 165 9.73 19.02 1.02
CA VAL A 165 9.55 17.63 1.44
C VAL A 165 10.93 16.98 1.58
N SER A 166 11.15 16.35 2.72
CA SER A 166 12.37 15.60 2.98
C SER A 166 12.33 14.26 2.22
N PHE A 167 13.41 13.96 1.54
CA PHE A 167 13.60 12.67 0.91
C PHE A 167 13.81 11.59 1.97
N PRO A 168 13.24 10.38 1.82
CA PRO A 168 13.51 9.29 2.74
C PRO A 168 15.00 8.94 2.77
N SER A 169 15.64 9.02 3.93
CA SER A 169 17.09 8.86 4.09
C SER A 169 17.63 7.51 3.57
N PHE A 170 16.82 6.45 3.64
CA PHE A 170 17.19 5.12 3.13
C PHE A 170 17.23 5.03 1.59
N LEU A 171 16.69 6.01 0.87
CA LEU A 171 16.80 6.13 -0.60
C LEU A 171 18.02 6.95 -1.04
N GLY A 172 18.79 7.49 -0.11
CA GLY A 172 19.96 8.33 -0.36
C GLY A 172 19.71 9.83 -0.22
N GLU A 173 20.62 10.67 -0.74
CA GLU A 173 20.48 12.13 -0.68
C GLU A 173 19.81 12.68 -1.93
N VAL A 174 18.78 13.50 -1.75
CA VAL A 174 18.18 14.32 -2.82
C VAL A 174 18.56 15.78 -2.62
N ARG A 175 19.24 16.34 -3.62
CA ARG A 175 19.71 17.73 -3.58
C ARG A 175 18.58 18.76 -3.70
N ASP A 176 17.52 18.42 -4.44
CA ASP A 176 16.39 19.33 -4.68
C ASP A 176 15.14 18.87 -3.91
N LYS A 177 14.90 19.53 -2.76
CA LYS A 177 13.75 19.23 -1.89
C LYS A 177 12.40 19.55 -2.54
N LYS A 178 12.37 20.41 -3.58
CA LYS A 178 11.14 20.69 -4.33
C LYS A 178 10.66 19.50 -5.14
N ARG A 179 11.54 18.61 -5.53
CA ARG A 179 11.18 17.33 -6.19
C ARG A 179 10.49 16.33 -5.26
N GLY A 180 10.43 16.61 -3.96
CA GLY A 180 9.64 15.86 -2.99
C GLY A 180 8.15 16.21 -2.99
N ILE A 181 7.74 17.25 -3.71
CA ILE A 181 6.34 17.62 -3.88
C ILE A 181 5.83 17.09 -5.21
N ILE A 182 4.64 16.51 -5.22
CA ILE A 182 3.89 16.21 -6.43
C ILE A 182 2.61 17.02 -6.48
N PHE A 183 2.20 17.35 -7.69
CA PHE A 183 0.90 17.95 -8.00
C PHE A 183 0.12 16.96 -8.85
N GLN A 184 -1.13 16.74 -8.50
CA GLN A 184 -1.95 15.70 -9.12
C GLN A 184 -3.33 16.25 -9.46
N GLU A 185 -3.87 15.76 -10.56
CA GLU A 185 -5.25 15.99 -10.94
C GLU A 185 -6.20 15.51 -9.84
N LEU A 186 -7.16 16.36 -9.45
CA LEU A 186 -8.21 15.99 -8.52
C LEU A 186 -9.35 15.33 -9.28
N LEU A 187 -9.42 14.03 -9.19
CA LEU A 187 -10.54 13.26 -9.72
C LEU A 187 -11.68 13.21 -8.69
N SER A 188 -12.90 13.48 -9.12
CA SER A 188 -14.08 13.49 -8.25
C SER A 188 -15.14 12.52 -8.78
N SER A 189 -15.20 11.35 -8.18
CA SER A 189 -16.22 10.31 -8.45
C SER A 189 -16.24 9.29 -7.31
N ASN A 190 -16.88 8.14 -7.52
CA ASN A 190 -16.88 7.05 -6.57
C ASN A 190 -15.45 6.51 -6.40
N GLU A 191 -14.98 6.46 -5.17
CA GLU A 191 -13.69 5.87 -4.80
C GLU A 191 -13.90 4.43 -4.32
N TYR A 192 -13.00 3.57 -4.74
CA TYR A 192 -12.99 2.15 -4.40
C TYR A 192 -11.63 1.77 -3.83
N GLY A 193 -11.65 0.83 -2.89
CA GLY A 193 -10.46 0.08 -2.50
C GLY A 193 -10.58 -1.36 -3.00
N MET A 194 -9.46 -2.00 -3.28
CA MET A 194 -9.43 -3.45 -3.52
C MET A 194 -8.22 -4.09 -2.84
N ASP A 195 -8.44 -5.26 -2.25
CA ASP A 195 -7.33 -6.14 -1.87
C ASP A 195 -7.08 -7.10 -3.03
N ILE A 196 -5.87 -7.06 -3.59
CA ILE A 196 -5.40 -7.98 -4.63
C ILE A 196 -4.61 -9.07 -3.92
N ILE A 197 -5.05 -10.32 -4.05
CA ILE A 197 -4.48 -11.43 -3.29
C ILE A 197 -3.79 -12.38 -4.26
N ASN A 198 -2.47 -12.51 -4.08
CA ASN A 198 -1.64 -13.49 -4.77
C ASN A 198 -1.23 -14.60 -3.79
N ASP A 199 -0.94 -15.78 -4.32
CA ASP A 199 -0.32 -16.86 -3.55
C ASP A 199 1.15 -16.53 -3.18
N LEU A 200 1.80 -17.44 -2.46
CA LEU A 200 3.19 -17.26 -2.04
C LEU A 200 4.20 -17.39 -3.20
N ASN A 201 3.76 -17.79 -4.39
CA ASN A 201 4.55 -17.78 -5.62
C ASN A 201 4.33 -16.53 -6.47
N GLY A 202 3.40 -15.65 -6.06
CA GLY A 202 3.06 -14.42 -6.78
C GLY A 202 1.98 -14.60 -7.85
N ASN A 203 1.26 -15.73 -7.87
CA ASN A 203 0.18 -15.95 -8.81
C ASN A 203 -1.13 -15.38 -8.28
N TYR A 204 -1.84 -14.64 -9.10
CA TYR A 204 -3.15 -14.08 -8.79
C TYR A 204 -4.14 -15.17 -8.36
N GLN A 205 -4.83 -14.95 -7.26
CA GLN A 205 -5.87 -15.83 -6.75
C GLN A 205 -7.26 -15.18 -6.85
N LEU A 206 -7.42 -14.00 -6.26
CA LEU A 206 -8.67 -13.23 -6.27
C LEU A 206 -8.42 -11.76 -5.92
N CYS A 207 -9.45 -10.94 -6.06
CA CYS A 207 -9.50 -9.62 -5.42
C CYS A 207 -10.85 -9.41 -4.73
N VAL A 208 -10.86 -8.58 -3.69
CA VAL A 208 -12.09 -8.12 -3.00
C VAL A 208 -12.22 -6.63 -3.19
N ILE A 209 -13.33 -6.21 -3.79
CA ILE A 209 -13.57 -4.82 -4.16
C ILE A 209 -14.55 -4.18 -3.19
N LYS A 210 -14.20 -3.00 -2.71
CA LYS A 210 -14.88 -2.24 -1.67
C LYS A 210 -15.21 -0.85 -2.18
N LYS A 211 -16.49 -0.54 -2.37
CA LYS A 211 -16.90 0.84 -2.62
C LYS A 211 -16.80 1.62 -1.31
N LYS A 212 -16.01 2.68 -1.30
CA LYS A 212 -15.83 3.56 -0.13
C LYS A 212 -17.07 4.43 0.06
N ILE A 213 -17.75 4.29 1.19
CA ILE A 213 -19.01 5.03 1.49
C ILE A 213 -18.72 6.20 2.43
N GLU A 214 -17.97 5.94 3.50
CA GLU A 214 -17.57 6.97 4.46
C GLU A 214 -16.06 6.87 4.73
N MET A 215 -15.42 8.04 4.77
CA MET A 215 -14.00 8.17 5.07
C MET A 215 -13.80 8.94 6.37
N ARG A 216 -12.80 8.54 7.16
CA ARG A 216 -12.43 9.22 8.39
C ARG A 216 -10.91 9.26 8.54
N GLY A 217 -10.35 10.48 8.59
CA GLY A 217 -8.90 10.66 8.76
C GLY A 217 -8.04 10.04 7.66
N GLY A 218 -8.56 9.98 6.42
CA GLY A 218 -7.85 9.36 5.29
C GLY A 218 -8.00 7.85 5.17
N GLU A 219 -8.78 7.22 6.08
CA GLU A 219 -9.07 5.79 6.04
C GLU A 219 -10.57 5.53 5.76
N THR A 220 -10.87 4.42 5.13
CA THR A 220 -12.25 3.97 4.90
C THR A 220 -12.88 3.54 6.23
N ASP A 221 -13.97 4.19 6.62
CA ASP A 221 -14.74 3.89 7.83
C ASP A 221 -15.95 2.99 7.53
N VAL A 222 -16.62 3.22 6.39
CA VAL A 222 -17.72 2.39 5.88
C VAL A 222 -17.45 2.01 4.45
N ALA A 223 -17.57 0.72 4.14
CA ALA A 223 -17.46 0.20 2.79
C ALA A 223 -18.61 -0.76 2.44
N GLU A 224 -18.92 -0.85 1.17
CA GLU A 224 -19.82 -1.84 0.58
C GLU A 224 -19.01 -2.82 -0.27
N ILE A 225 -19.20 -4.12 -0.06
CA ILE A 225 -18.58 -5.15 -0.90
C ILE A 225 -19.33 -5.24 -2.21
N VAL A 226 -18.62 -5.06 -3.31
CA VAL A 226 -19.22 -5.00 -4.64
C VAL A 226 -18.58 -5.98 -5.62
N SER A 227 -19.36 -6.47 -6.58
CA SER A 227 -18.83 -7.11 -7.78
C SER A 227 -18.60 -6.05 -8.84
N PHE A 228 -17.39 -6.04 -9.43
CA PHE A 228 -17.00 -5.08 -10.44
C PHE A 228 -16.03 -5.75 -11.44
N PRO A 229 -16.53 -6.41 -12.50
CA PRO A 229 -15.72 -7.21 -13.40
C PRO A 229 -14.55 -6.47 -14.05
N GLU A 230 -14.71 -5.17 -14.37
CA GLU A 230 -13.64 -4.34 -14.93
C GLU A 230 -12.50 -4.12 -13.91
N ALA A 231 -12.85 -3.99 -12.62
CA ALA A 231 -11.86 -3.87 -11.56
C ALA A 231 -11.17 -5.20 -11.24
N GLU A 232 -11.86 -6.34 -11.40
CA GLU A 232 -11.25 -7.68 -11.34
C GLU A 232 -10.21 -7.86 -12.45
N ASN A 233 -10.52 -7.43 -13.69
CA ASN A 233 -9.57 -7.44 -14.80
C ASN A 233 -8.36 -6.50 -14.53
N LEU A 234 -8.60 -5.34 -13.91
CA LEU A 234 -7.54 -4.43 -13.49
C LEU A 234 -6.65 -5.08 -12.42
N ALA A 235 -7.25 -5.74 -11.41
CA ALA A 235 -6.52 -6.44 -10.36
C ALA A 235 -5.57 -7.52 -10.92
N GLN A 236 -6.03 -8.31 -11.90
CA GLN A 236 -5.18 -9.31 -12.57
C GLN A 236 -4.00 -8.67 -13.30
N LYS A 237 -4.22 -7.57 -14.02
CA LYS A 237 -3.14 -6.81 -14.69
C LYS A 237 -2.12 -6.27 -13.68
N LEU A 238 -2.59 -5.67 -12.58
CA LEU A 238 -1.73 -5.16 -11.52
C LEU A 238 -0.95 -6.28 -10.83
N SER A 239 -1.58 -7.42 -10.57
CA SER A 239 -0.91 -8.61 -10.03
C SER A 239 0.28 -9.05 -10.92
N ILE A 240 0.07 -9.14 -12.23
CA ILE A 240 1.13 -9.50 -13.20
C ILE A 240 2.25 -8.46 -13.24
N LEU A 241 1.90 -7.16 -13.19
CA LEU A 241 2.88 -6.08 -13.26
C LEU A 241 3.74 -5.96 -12.01
N PHE A 242 3.16 -6.19 -10.83
CA PHE A 242 3.85 -6.00 -9.56
C PHE A 242 4.42 -7.28 -8.96
N GLN A 243 3.88 -8.45 -9.30
CA GLN A 243 4.38 -9.77 -8.88
C GLN A 243 4.55 -9.88 -7.36
N HIS A 244 3.63 -9.28 -6.60
CA HIS A 244 3.65 -9.36 -5.15
C HIS A 244 3.25 -10.75 -4.65
N ARG A 245 3.70 -11.09 -3.45
CA ARG A 245 3.23 -12.23 -2.67
C ARG A 245 2.26 -11.73 -1.61
N GLY A 246 1.17 -12.43 -1.39
CA GLY A 246 0.18 -12.09 -0.37
C GLY A 246 -0.77 -10.97 -0.76
N ASN A 247 -1.11 -10.11 0.18
CA ASN A 247 -2.09 -9.04 0.00
C ASN A 247 -1.47 -7.73 -0.48
N MET A 248 -2.14 -7.09 -1.42
CA MET A 248 -1.80 -5.74 -1.88
C MET A 248 -3.06 -4.88 -1.87
N ASP A 249 -3.01 -3.79 -1.13
CA ASP A 249 -4.08 -2.81 -1.00
C ASP A 249 -3.96 -1.78 -2.13
N CYS A 250 -5.03 -1.57 -2.89
CA CYS A 250 -5.06 -0.67 -4.04
C CYS A 250 -6.30 0.20 -4.00
N ASP A 251 -6.11 1.50 -4.25
CA ASP A 251 -7.20 2.47 -4.35
C ASP A 251 -7.38 2.92 -5.80
N PHE A 252 -8.62 3.02 -6.26
CA PHE A 252 -8.96 3.52 -7.59
C PHE A 252 -10.26 4.32 -7.60
N ILE A 253 -10.39 5.18 -8.62
CA ILE A 253 -11.61 5.96 -8.90
C ILE A 253 -12.18 5.53 -10.25
N GLU A 254 -13.50 5.38 -10.33
CA GLU A 254 -14.19 5.12 -11.59
C GLU A 254 -14.77 6.42 -12.15
N ILE A 255 -14.44 6.73 -13.40
CA ILE A 255 -14.99 7.88 -14.13
C ILE A 255 -15.44 7.43 -15.51
N ARG A 256 -16.75 7.42 -15.76
CA ARG A 256 -17.35 7.06 -17.06
C ARG A 256 -16.90 5.71 -17.60
N GLY A 257 -16.72 4.73 -16.71
CA GLY A 257 -16.29 3.38 -17.06
C GLY A 257 -14.78 3.20 -17.14
N GLU A 258 -13.98 4.24 -16.99
CA GLU A 258 -12.52 4.14 -16.91
C GLU A 258 -12.06 4.11 -15.44
N LEU A 259 -11.12 3.21 -15.11
CA LEU A 259 -10.62 3.00 -13.75
C LEU A 259 -9.26 3.64 -13.58
N TYR A 260 -9.18 4.68 -12.77
CA TYR A 260 -7.96 5.44 -12.47
C TYR A 260 -7.35 4.93 -11.17
N VAL A 261 -6.21 4.26 -11.24
CA VAL A 261 -5.47 3.80 -10.06
C VAL A 261 -4.79 5.00 -9.40
N ILE A 262 -5.07 5.23 -8.11
CA ILE A 262 -4.58 6.41 -7.38
C ILE A 262 -3.49 6.11 -6.35
N ASP A 263 -3.52 4.93 -5.75
CA ASP A 263 -2.50 4.49 -4.78
C ASP A 263 -2.42 2.96 -4.73
N MET A 264 -1.26 2.44 -4.36
CA MET A 264 -1.05 1.01 -4.22
C MET A 264 -0.01 0.69 -3.15
N ASN A 265 -0.42 -0.09 -2.16
CA ASN A 265 0.36 -0.43 -0.99
C ASN A 265 0.54 -1.94 -0.93
N PRO A 266 1.74 -2.48 -1.18
CA PRO A 266 1.98 -3.92 -1.25
C PRO A 266 2.06 -4.55 0.14
N ARG A 267 1.01 -4.42 0.89
CA ARG A 267 0.78 -4.91 2.26
C ARG A 267 -0.70 -4.99 2.56
N PHE A 268 -1.03 -5.52 3.73
CA PHE A 268 -2.38 -5.40 4.27
C PHE A 268 -2.71 -3.93 4.53
N GLY A 269 -3.82 -3.45 3.95
CA GLY A 269 -4.31 -2.08 4.13
C GLY A 269 -5.23 -1.94 5.34
N GLY A 270 -5.55 -0.70 5.69
CA GLY A 270 -6.56 -0.39 6.73
C GLY A 270 -7.96 -0.90 6.38
N GLY A 271 -8.23 -1.18 5.09
CA GLY A 271 -9.48 -1.76 4.59
C GLY A 271 -9.57 -3.28 4.62
N TYR A 272 -8.51 -3.99 5.06
CA TYR A 272 -8.48 -5.46 5.01
C TYR A 272 -9.60 -6.13 5.85
N MET A 273 -10.03 -5.52 6.95
CA MET A 273 -11.13 -6.04 7.75
C MET A 273 -12.45 -6.21 6.96
N PHE A 274 -12.66 -5.40 5.92
CA PHE A 274 -13.82 -5.57 5.03
C PHE A 274 -13.67 -6.80 4.13
N THR A 275 -12.44 -7.15 3.76
CA THR A 275 -12.12 -8.36 3.00
C THR A 275 -12.39 -9.62 3.82
N GLU A 276 -12.01 -9.61 5.11
CA GLU A 276 -12.36 -10.72 6.02
C GLU A 276 -13.87 -10.81 6.24
N ALA A 277 -14.54 -9.67 6.43
CA ALA A 277 -16.01 -9.64 6.56
C ALA A 277 -16.72 -10.16 5.29
N ALA A 278 -16.09 -10.05 4.12
CA ALA A 278 -16.55 -10.65 2.86
C ALA A 278 -16.28 -12.16 2.76
N GLY A 279 -15.81 -12.81 3.81
CA GLY A 279 -15.55 -14.25 3.86
C GLY A 279 -14.13 -14.67 3.43
N ILE A 280 -13.27 -13.72 3.05
CA ILE A 280 -11.91 -14.02 2.56
C ILE A 280 -10.88 -13.85 3.68
N ASN A 281 -10.39 -14.99 4.21
CA ASN A 281 -9.39 -15.02 5.28
C ASN A 281 -8.00 -15.34 4.70
N VAL A 282 -7.23 -14.29 4.37
CA VAL A 282 -5.89 -14.44 3.76
C VAL A 282 -4.90 -15.19 4.67
N PRO A 283 -4.83 -14.98 6.01
CA PRO A 283 -4.01 -15.82 6.88
C PRO A 283 -4.32 -17.32 6.79
N LYS A 284 -5.59 -17.68 6.64
CA LYS A 284 -6.00 -19.07 6.41
C LYS A 284 -5.49 -19.59 5.06
N LEU A 285 -5.66 -18.81 4.00
CA LEU A 285 -5.16 -19.15 2.66
C LEU A 285 -3.62 -19.35 2.68
N PHE A 286 -2.88 -18.52 3.41
CA PHE A 286 -1.43 -18.71 3.58
C PHE A 286 -1.12 -20.06 4.22
N SER A 287 -1.83 -20.43 5.29
CA SER A 287 -1.65 -21.74 5.92
C SER A 287 -1.95 -22.88 4.95
N GLU A 288 -2.99 -22.77 4.14
CA GLU A 288 -3.35 -23.78 3.15
C GLU A 288 -2.28 -23.90 2.05
N TRP A 289 -1.78 -22.79 1.52
CA TRP A 289 -0.73 -22.77 0.49
C TRP A 289 0.59 -23.35 1.00
N ILE A 290 0.98 -23.02 2.24
CA ILE A 290 2.20 -23.54 2.88
C ILE A 290 2.10 -25.05 3.07
N ASN A 291 0.94 -25.57 3.46
CA ASN A 291 0.72 -26.98 3.71
C ASN A 291 0.30 -27.78 2.47
N HIS A 292 0.32 -27.17 1.28
CA HIS A 292 -0.13 -27.77 0.02
C HIS A 292 -1.54 -28.37 0.09
N GLN A 293 -2.41 -27.75 0.88
CA GLN A 293 -3.79 -28.16 1.05
C GLN A 293 -4.64 -27.61 -0.09
N GLN A 294 -5.79 -28.24 -0.35
CA GLN A 294 -6.78 -27.68 -1.27
C GLN A 294 -7.30 -26.37 -0.68
N ASN A 295 -7.31 -25.31 -1.49
CA ASN A 295 -7.81 -24.01 -1.06
C ASN A 295 -9.24 -24.11 -0.52
N SER A 296 -9.48 -23.47 0.59
CA SER A 296 -10.83 -23.17 1.06
C SER A 296 -11.62 -22.44 -0.04
N SER A 297 -12.93 -22.45 0.05
CA SER A 297 -13.76 -21.63 -0.85
C SER A 297 -13.26 -20.18 -0.85
N MET A 298 -12.87 -19.70 -2.02
CA MET A 298 -12.49 -18.29 -2.26
C MET A 298 -13.71 -17.50 -2.79
N ASN A 299 -14.91 -17.92 -2.44
CA ASN A 299 -16.13 -17.22 -2.81
C ASN A 299 -16.30 -15.98 -1.93
N ILE A 300 -16.47 -14.84 -2.57
CA ILE A 300 -16.83 -13.60 -1.88
C ILE A 300 -18.28 -13.73 -1.43
N GLU A 301 -18.45 -13.71 -0.12
CA GLU A 301 -19.76 -13.72 0.52
C GLU A 301 -20.27 -12.28 0.70
N HIS A 302 -21.57 -12.15 0.93
CA HIS A 302 -22.18 -10.88 1.32
C HIS A 302 -21.99 -9.71 0.33
N LEU A 303 -22.00 -9.98 -0.98
CA LEU A 303 -22.05 -8.93 -2.01
C LEU A 303 -23.24 -7.98 -1.76
N GLY A 304 -22.99 -6.67 -1.88
CA GLY A 304 -23.95 -5.62 -1.57
C GLY A 304 -24.07 -5.27 -0.08
N SER A 305 -23.37 -5.99 0.81
CA SER A 305 -23.39 -5.69 2.24
C SER A 305 -22.46 -4.53 2.58
N LYS A 306 -22.92 -3.68 3.51
CA LYS A 306 -22.18 -2.53 4.03
C LYS A 306 -21.63 -2.87 5.41
N TYR A 307 -20.37 -2.56 5.61
CA TYR A 307 -19.67 -2.76 6.87
C TYR A 307 -19.08 -1.45 7.37
N ARG A 308 -19.09 -1.29 8.69
CA ARG A 308 -18.46 -0.17 9.39
C ARG A 308 -17.34 -0.67 10.29
N LYS A 309 -16.20 0.01 10.30
CA LYS A 309 -15.14 -0.24 11.30
C LYS A 309 -15.68 0.07 12.70
N ILE A 310 -15.54 -0.89 13.59
CA ILE A 310 -15.79 -0.67 15.01
C ILE A 310 -14.45 -0.25 15.62
N THR A 311 -14.33 1.02 16.00
CA THR A 311 -13.17 1.50 16.76
C THR A 311 -13.41 1.16 18.22
N SER A 312 -12.65 0.21 18.74
CA SER A 312 -12.55 -0.05 20.18
C SER A 312 -11.67 0.98 20.87
#